data_620cdf9f73684e08f3569e9d281ebfae
#
_entry.id   620cdf9f73684e08f3569e9d281ebfae
#
_cell.length_a   1.000
_cell.length_b   1.000
_cell.length_c   1.000
_cell.angle_alpha   90.00
_cell.angle_beta   90.00
_cell.angle_gamma   90.00
#
_symmetry.space_group_name_H-M   'P 1'
#
loop_
_entity.id
_entity.type
_entity.pdbx_description
1 polymer ?
#
loop_
_entity_poly.entity_id
_entity_poly.type
_entity_poly.pdbx_seq_one_letter_code
_entity_poly.pdbx_strand_id
1 'polypeptide(L)'
;MRARTRVTPTYAVCRLRYNAPMVKKSPHTIDVQVQTRFVPDQSAPAENRYVFAYTIKLHNAGLVPARLLTRHWVITDANGKVEEVFGEGVVGEQPWMRPGDDYEYTSGAVLETAVGTMHGSYQMMADDGTRFEAPIPIFTLSIPRTLH
;
A
#
# COMPACT_ATOMS: atom_id res chain seq x y z
N MET A 1 42.24 -0.97 -9.96
CA MET A 1 41.88 -0.75 -10.35
C MET A 1 41.24 -0.63 -10.26
N ARG A 2 41.66 -0.40 -9.78
CA ARG A 2 41.03 -0.26 -9.90
C ARG A 2 40.24 -0.31 -9.84
N ALA A 3 40.55 -0.20 -9.30
CA ALA A 3 40.00 -0.15 -9.60
C ALA A 3 39.33 -0.19 -9.54
N ARG A 4 39.60 0.02 -9.30
CA ARG A 4 39.02 0.20 -9.61
C ARG A 4 38.22 0.26 -9.57
N THR A 5 38.82 0.62 -9.32
CA THR A 5 38.31 0.85 -9.64
C THR A 5 37.71 1.01 -9.76
N ARG A 6 37.72 1.16 -9.45
CA ARG A 6 37.25 1.44 -9.87
C ARG A 6 36.59 1.73 -9.78
N VAL A 7 37.09 2.12 -9.77
CA VAL A 7 36.69 2.52 -10.06
C VAL A 7 36.30 2.95 -10.16
N THR A 8 36.63 3.33 -9.98
CA THR A 8 36.47 3.77 -10.37
C THR A 8 36.22 4.19 -10.35
N PRO A 9 35.81 4.31 -10.04
CA PRO A 9 35.73 4.81 -10.36
C PRO A 9 35.57 5.31 -10.28
N THR A 10 35.86 5.72 -10.22
CA THR A 10 35.75 6.22 -10.46
C THR A 10 35.42 6.83 -10.47
N TYR A 11 35.51 7.23 -10.33
CA TYR A 11 35.25 7.91 -10.62
C TYR A 11 34.86 8.30 -10.19
N ALA A 12 34.94 8.34 -9.95
CA ALA A 12 34.70 8.71 -9.85
C ALA A 12 34.38 9.13 -9.73
N VAL A 13 34.58 9.42 -9.81
CA VAL A 13 34.17 9.81 -9.80
C VAL A 13 33.90 10.37 -9.71
N CYS A 14 33.90 10.55 -9.53
CA CYS A 14 33.47 11.08 -9.33
C CYS A 14 33.42 11.78 -9.28
N ARG A 15 33.62 12.22 -9.60
CA ARG A 15 33.47 13.04 -9.36
C ARG A 15 32.95 14.04 -9.28
N LEU A 16 33.51 15.03 -10.13
CA LEU A 16 32.56 15.71 -9.53
C LEU A 16 31.73 14.97 -9.03
N ARG A 17 31.80 15.17 -8.30
CA ARG A 17 30.82 14.48 -7.69
C ARG A 17 29.58 15.26 -7.61
N TYR A 18 28.63 14.84 -8.39
CA TYR A 18 27.34 15.37 -8.21
C TYR A 18 26.86 14.98 -6.84
N ASN A 19 26.54 15.93 -6.07
CA ASN A 19 25.89 15.65 -4.82
C ASN A 19 24.41 15.73 -5.04
N ALA A 20 23.82 14.63 -5.42
CA ALA A 20 22.38 14.52 -5.32
C ALA A 20 22.00 14.83 -3.88
N PRO A 21 20.95 15.61 -3.64
CA PRO A 21 20.48 15.77 -2.28
C PRO A 21 20.25 14.39 -1.70
N MET A 22 20.91 14.11 -0.61
CA MET A 22 20.68 12.85 0.07
C MET A 22 19.28 12.87 0.61
N VAL A 23 18.44 12.02 0.03
CA VAL A 23 17.12 11.79 0.58
C VAL A 23 17.35 10.97 1.83
N LYS A 24 17.23 11.62 2.96
CA LYS A 24 17.29 10.89 4.22
C LYS A 24 16.09 9.98 4.30
N LYS A 25 16.35 8.73 4.61
CA LYS A 25 15.28 7.79 4.83
C LYS A 25 14.51 8.23 6.06
N SER A 26 13.19 8.35 5.91
CA SER A 26 12.33 8.68 7.05
C SER A 26 12.36 7.52 8.04
N PRO A 27 12.44 7.79 9.36
CA PRO A 27 12.35 6.70 10.33
C PRO A 27 10.98 6.04 10.34
N HIS A 28 9.93 6.70 9.85
CA HIS A 28 8.56 6.21 9.93
C HIS A 28 7.96 6.17 8.53
N THR A 29 8.21 5.07 7.82
CA THR A 29 7.72 4.90 6.44
C THR A 29 7.24 3.47 6.25
N ILE A 30 6.00 3.32 5.81
CA ILE A 30 5.45 2.03 5.41
C ILE A 30 5.08 2.14 3.93
N ASP A 31 5.67 1.29 3.12
CA ASP A 31 5.29 1.18 1.70
C ASP A 31 4.08 0.28 1.59
N VAL A 32 3.13 0.65 0.74
CA VAL A 32 1.88 -0.08 0.55
C VAL A 32 1.75 -0.44 -0.92
N GLN A 33 1.61 -1.74 -1.19
CA GLN A 33 1.35 -2.26 -2.54
C GLN A 33 0.00 -2.95 -2.55
N VAL A 34 -0.73 -2.83 -3.65
CA VAL A 34 -2.09 -3.35 -3.77
C VAL A 34 -2.22 -4.18 -5.03
N GLN A 35 -2.86 -5.34 -4.90
CA GLN A 35 -3.30 -6.15 -6.04
C GLN A 35 -4.78 -6.40 -5.88
N THR A 36 -5.53 -6.32 -6.98
CA THR A 36 -6.98 -6.49 -6.94
C THR A 36 -7.41 -7.63 -7.85
N ARG A 37 -8.57 -8.20 -7.53
CA ARG A 37 -9.13 -9.28 -8.31
C ARG A 37 -10.65 -9.24 -8.20
N PHE A 38 -11.33 -9.38 -9.34
CA PHE A 38 -12.78 -9.57 -9.36
C PHE A 38 -13.10 -11.01 -8.95
N VAL A 39 -14.15 -11.19 -8.13
CA VAL A 39 -14.55 -12.51 -7.65
C VAL A 39 -15.91 -12.84 -8.26
N PRO A 40 -15.95 -13.44 -9.47
CA PRO A 40 -17.23 -13.69 -10.14
C PRO A 40 -18.12 -14.67 -9.38
N ASP A 41 -17.54 -15.65 -8.70
CA ASP A 41 -18.31 -16.66 -8.00
C ASP A 41 -19.14 -16.10 -6.85
N GLN A 42 -18.77 -14.94 -6.31
CA GLN A 42 -19.51 -14.30 -5.24
C GLN A 42 -20.27 -13.08 -5.69
N SER A 43 -20.20 -12.78 -6.99
CA SER A 43 -20.84 -11.61 -7.59
C SER A 43 -22.17 -11.98 -8.20
N ALA A 44 -23.05 -10.98 -8.29
CA ALA A 44 -24.36 -11.13 -8.94
C ALA A 44 -24.65 -9.82 -9.68
N PRO A 45 -24.04 -9.61 -10.88
CA PRO A 45 -24.19 -8.34 -11.60
C PRO A 45 -25.65 -7.98 -11.91
N ALA A 46 -26.51 -8.97 -12.13
CA ALA A 46 -27.91 -8.71 -12.37
C ALA A 46 -28.60 -8.09 -11.13
N GLU A 47 -27.98 -8.22 -9.96
CA GLU A 47 -28.47 -7.65 -8.72
C GLU A 47 -27.60 -6.51 -8.24
N ASN A 48 -26.75 -5.98 -9.12
CA ASN A 48 -25.82 -4.88 -8.80
C ASN A 48 -24.90 -5.25 -7.65
N ARG A 49 -24.36 -6.47 -7.71
CA ARG A 49 -23.44 -6.94 -6.68
C ARG A 49 -22.15 -7.38 -7.35
N TYR A 50 -21.10 -6.64 -7.08
CA TYR A 50 -19.77 -6.88 -7.64
C TYR A 50 -18.79 -7.05 -6.48
N VAL A 51 -18.24 -8.26 -6.34
CA VAL A 51 -17.34 -8.59 -5.24
C VAL A 51 -15.91 -8.58 -5.76
N PHE A 52 -15.04 -7.88 -5.04
CA PHE A 52 -13.63 -7.80 -5.35
C PHE A 52 -12.81 -8.24 -4.16
N ALA A 53 -11.69 -8.87 -4.43
CA ALA A 53 -10.68 -9.14 -3.42
C ALA A 53 -9.52 -8.19 -3.67
N TYR A 54 -8.92 -7.71 -2.59
CA TYR A 54 -7.71 -6.91 -2.71
C TYR A 54 -6.68 -7.46 -1.72
N THR A 55 -5.44 -7.55 -2.20
CA THR A 55 -4.31 -8.01 -1.41
C THR A 55 -3.39 -6.83 -1.19
N ILE A 56 -3.11 -6.56 0.07
CA ILE A 56 -2.26 -5.45 0.49
C ILE A 56 -0.95 -6.04 0.99
N LYS A 57 0.16 -5.52 0.50
CA LYS A 57 1.48 -5.85 1.02
C LYS A 57 2.07 -4.60 1.65
N LEU A 58 2.38 -4.70 2.94
CA LEU A 58 3.00 -3.64 3.71
C LEU A 58 4.47 -3.96 3.88
N HIS A 59 5.31 -2.97 3.73
CA HIS A 59 6.74 -3.11 3.94
C HIS A 59 7.23 -1.97 4.83
N ASN A 60 7.88 -2.30 5.93
CA ASN A 60 8.45 -1.26 6.78
C ASN A 60 9.76 -0.80 6.16
N ALA A 61 9.70 0.33 5.46
CA ALA A 61 10.85 0.95 4.82
C ALA A 61 11.50 2.00 5.73
N GLY A 62 11.05 2.10 6.97
CA GLY A 62 11.58 3.03 7.94
C GLY A 62 12.77 2.49 8.67
N LEU A 63 13.12 3.17 9.76
CA LEU A 63 14.28 2.83 10.58
C LEU A 63 13.88 2.32 11.96
N VAL A 64 12.58 2.39 12.30
CA VAL A 64 12.04 2.06 13.62
C VAL A 64 10.91 1.06 13.46
N PRO A 65 10.80 0.06 14.35
CA PRO A 65 9.65 -0.84 14.31
C PRO A 65 8.35 -0.07 14.54
N ALA A 66 7.27 -0.55 13.94
CA ALA A 66 5.97 0.09 14.07
C ALA A 66 4.86 -0.94 14.05
N ARG A 67 3.76 -0.61 14.73
CA ARG A 67 2.57 -1.46 14.79
C ARG A 67 1.43 -0.75 14.08
N LEU A 68 0.70 -1.49 13.26
CA LEU A 68 -0.51 -1.00 12.63
C LEU A 68 -1.63 -1.10 13.67
N LEU A 69 -2.26 0.04 13.97
CA LEU A 69 -3.31 0.09 14.97
C LEU A 69 -4.70 0.06 14.35
N THR A 70 -4.97 0.94 13.40
CA THR A 70 -6.29 1.09 12.81
C THR A 70 -6.18 1.30 11.32
N ARG A 71 -7.32 1.14 10.63
CA ARG A 71 -7.42 1.37 9.19
C ARG A 71 -8.58 2.30 8.90
N HIS A 72 -8.41 3.07 7.85
CA HIS A 72 -9.46 3.94 7.32
C HIS A 72 -9.54 3.73 5.81
N TRP A 73 -10.73 3.44 5.31
CA TRP A 73 -10.97 3.24 3.88
C TRP A 73 -12.01 4.22 3.38
N VAL A 74 -11.82 4.70 2.17
CA VAL A 74 -12.82 5.47 1.42
C VAL A 74 -13.07 4.71 0.13
N ILE A 75 -14.30 4.26 -0.06
CA ILE A 75 -14.70 3.44 -1.20
C ILE A 75 -15.72 4.24 -2.01
N THR A 76 -15.44 4.45 -3.29
CA THR A 76 -16.31 5.24 -4.16
C THR A 76 -16.71 4.37 -5.35
N ASP A 77 -18.02 4.26 -5.60
CA ASP A 77 -18.50 3.49 -6.76
C ASP A 77 -18.67 4.41 -7.98
N ALA A 78 -19.09 3.82 -9.10
CA ALA A 78 -19.23 4.57 -10.35
C ALA A 78 -20.40 5.54 -10.33
N ASN A 79 -21.30 5.41 -9.37
CA ASN A 79 -22.42 6.34 -9.20
C ASN A 79 -22.06 7.50 -8.28
N GLY A 80 -20.82 7.54 -7.78
CA GLY A 80 -20.39 8.58 -6.86
C GLY A 80 -20.77 8.33 -5.41
N LYS A 81 -21.30 7.14 -5.11
CA LYS A 81 -21.59 6.78 -3.73
C LYS A 81 -20.29 6.54 -2.98
N VAL A 82 -20.13 7.20 -1.85
CA VAL A 82 -18.92 7.14 -1.03
C VAL A 82 -19.23 6.43 0.28
N GLU A 83 -18.41 5.48 0.62
CA GLU A 83 -18.54 4.74 1.88
C GLU A 83 -17.21 4.81 2.61
N GLU A 84 -17.28 5.15 3.91
CA GLU A 84 -16.07 5.19 4.74
C GLU A 84 -16.12 4.06 5.75
N VAL A 85 -14.98 3.42 5.96
CA VAL A 85 -14.87 2.32 6.90
C VAL A 85 -13.69 2.58 7.82
N PHE A 86 -13.96 2.57 9.13
CA PHE A 86 -12.93 2.65 10.15
C PHE A 86 -12.93 1.34 10.93
N GLY A 87 -11.75 0.87 11.27
CA GLY A 87 -11.67 -0.35 12.05
C GLY A 87 -10.32 -0.54 12.69
N GLU A 88 -10.26 -1.44 13.67
CA GLU A 88 -9.02 -1.81 14.32
C GLU A 88 -8.31 -2.88 13.53
N GLY A 89 -7.01 -2.69 13.31
CA GLY A 89 -6.18 -3.70 12.69
C GLY A 89 -6.58 -4.02 11.26
N VAL A 90 -6.08 -5.15 10.79
CA VAL A 90 -6.40 -5.71 9.48
C VAL A 90 -6.61 -7.20 9.66
N VAL A 91 -7.75 -7.71 9.17
CA VAL A 91 -8.17 -9.12 9.28
C VAL A 91 -7.92 -9.69 10.67
N GLY A 92 -8.27 -8.91 11.70
CA GLY A 92 -8.18 -9.37 13.10
C GLY A 92 -6.82 -9.21 13.74
N GLU A 93 -5.86 -8.55 13.10
CA GLU A 93 -4.50 -8.43 13.61
C GLU A 93 -4.01 -6.99 13.60
N GLN A 94 -3.12 -6.70 14.53
CA GLN A 94 -2.39 -5.43 14.57
C GLN A 94 -0.91 -5.75 14.43
N PRO A 95 -0.44 -5.97 13.18
CA PRO A 95 0.91 -6.47 12.98
C PRO A 95 1.97 -5.46 13.43
N TRP A 96 2.98 -5.98 14.11
CA TRP A 96 4.17 -5.24 14.50
C TRP A 96 5.28 -5.61 13.52
N MET A 97 5.86 -4.60 12.87
CA MET A 97 6.84 -4.83 11.82
C MET A 97 8.14 -4.12 12.15
N ARG A 98 9.24 -4.87 12.11
CA ARG A 98 10.58 -4.30 12.22
C ARG A 98 10.97 -3.70 10.87
N PRO A 99 11.98 -2.82 10.84
CA PRO A 99 12.51 -2.34 9.56
C PRO A 99 12.86 -3.53 8.66
N GLY A 100 12.37 -3.50 7.43
CA GLY A 100 12.57 -4.57 6.46
C GLY A 100 11.52 -5.65 6.47
N ASP A 101 10.65 -5.70 7.47
CA ASP A 101 9.61 -6.72 7.52
C ASP A 101 8.48 -6.41 6.54
N ASP A 102 7.87 -7.48 6.05
CA ASP A 102 6.67 -7.42 5.21
C ASP A 102 5.49 -8.03 5.93
N TYR A 103 4.30 -7.53 5.62
CA TYR A 103 3.05 -8.12 6.09
C TYR A 103 2.06 -8.06 4.94
N GLU A 104 1.40 -9.17 4.68
CA GLU A 104 0.48 -9.27 3.54
C GLU A 104 -0.85 -9.82 4.02
N TYR A 105 -1.95 -9.23 3.54
CA TYR A 105 -3.27 -9.74 3.83
C TYR A 105 -4.19 -9.52 2.65
N THR A 106 -5.27 -10.30 2.59
CA THR A 106 -6.29 -10.19 1.56
C THR A 106 -7.63 -9.95 2.24
N SER A 107 -8.40 -9.04 1.69
CA SER A 107 -9.74 -8.74 2.16
C SER A 107 -10.64 -8.50 0.96
N GLY A 108 -11.89 -8.14 1.21
CA GLY A 108 -12.85 -7.99 0.12
C GLY A 108 -13.65 -6.71 0.23
N ALA A 109 -14.19 -6.30 -0.91
CA ALA A 109 -15.10 -5.16 -1.00
C ALA A 109 -16.25 -5.53 -1.94
N VAL A 110 -17.42 -5.00 -1.65
CA VAL A 110 -18.61 -5.20 -2.47
C VAL A 110 -19.07 -3.86 -2.99
N LEU A 111 -19.17 -3.75 -4.32
CA LEU A 111 -19.67 -2.54 -4.96
C LEU A 111 -21.01 -2.84 -5.63
N GLU A 112 -21.80 -1.80 -5.82
CA GLU A 112 -23.04 -1.88 -6.60
C GLU A 112 -22.82 -1.61 -8.08
N THR A 113 -21.59 -1.27 -8.45
CA THR A 113 -21.23 -0.97 -9.85
C THR A 113 -20.01 -1.79 -10.25
N ALA A 114 -19.82 -1.91 -11.55
CA ALA A 114 -18.74 -2.75 -12.11
C ALA A 114 -17.36 -2.17 -11.90
N VAL A 115 -17.29 -0.91 -11.49
CA VAL A 115 -16.03 -0.20 -11.33
C VAL A 115 -16.16 0.74 -10.13
N GLY A 116 -15.07 0.90 -9.41
CA GLY A 116 -14.98 1.86 -8.32
C GLY A 116 -13.54 2.06 -7.90
N THR A 117 -13.33 2.86 -6.87
CA THR A 117 -12.00 3.14 -6.36
C THR A 117 -11.98 2.98 -4.85
N MET A 118 -10.78 2.70 -4.34
CA MET A 118 -10.53 2.67 -2.90
C MET A 118 -9.24 3.43 -2.61
N HIS A 119 -9.23 4.13 -1.50
CA HIS A 119 -8.02 4.71 -0.95
C HIS A 119 -8.20 4.85 0.56
N GLY A 120 -7.16 5.23 1.25
CA GLY A 120 -7.28 5.40 2.69
C GLY A 120 -5.92 5.48 3.35
N SER A 121 -5.86 5.03 4.58
CA SER A 121 -4.64 5.08 5.37
C SER A 121 -4.68 4.07 6.51
N TYR A 122 -3.49 3.71 6.97
CA TYR A 122 -3.33 2.98 8.22
C TYR A 122 -2.76 3.94 9.25
N GLN A 123 -3.25 3.84 10.47
CA GLN A 123 -2.72 4.62 11.58
C GLN A 123 -1.73 3.73 12.31
N MET A 124 -0.48 4.19 12.37
CA MET A 124 0.65 3.42 12.88
C MET A 124 1.18 4.02 14.17
N MET A 125 1.79 3.17 14.98
CA MET A 125 2.53 3.63 16.15
C MET A 125 3.92 3.00 16.11
N ALA A 126 4.95 3.83 16.07
CA ALA A 126 6.31 3.37 16.12
C ALA A 126 6.72 3.07 17.56
N ASP A 127 7.74 2.22 17.73
CA ASP A 127 8.25 1.87 19.06
C ASP A 127 8.82 3.06 19.82
N ASP A 128 9.19 4.13 19.09
CA ASP A 128 9.66 5.37 19.73
C ASP A 128 8.52 6.25 20.21
N GLY A 129 7.26 5.76 20.11
CA GLY A 129 6.09 6.50 20.56
C GLY A 129 5.48 7.41 19.52
N THR A 130 6.09 7.54 18.35
CA THR A 130 5.58 8.42 17.30
C THR A 130 4.37 7.77 16.61
N ARG A 131 3.29 8.55 16.50
CA ARG A 131 2.14 8.13 15.70
C ARG A 131 2.26 8.75 14.33
N PHE A 132 1.96 7.94 13.29
CA PHE A 132 2.04 8.42 11.92
C PHE A 132 1.05 7.65 11.07
N GLU A 133 0.77 8.18 9.87
CA GLU A 133 -0.12 7.52 8.91
C GLU A 133 0.69 6.92 7.79
N ALA A 134 0.24 5.74 7.34
CA ALA A 134 0.74 5.12 6.13
C ALA A 134 -0.36 5.27 5.08
N PRO A 135 -0.21 6.16 4.10
CA PRO A 135 -1.26 6.35 3.11
C PRO A 135 -1.36 5.15 2.18
N ILE A 136 -2.59 4.81 1.83
CA ILE A 136 -2.88 3.78 0.84
C ILE A 136 -3.20 4.50 -0.46
N PRO A 137 -2.36 4.37 -1.51
CA PRO A 137 -2.63 5.08 -2.76
C PRO A 137 -3.95 4.62 -3.34
N ILE A 138 -4.62 5.52 -4.06
CA ILE A 138 -5.89 5.19 -4.69
C ILE A 138 -5.67 4.08 -5.72
N PHE A 139 -6.57 3.10 -5.71
CA PHE A 139 -6.54 2.03 -6.70
C PHE A 139 -7.95 1.75 -7.20
N THR A 140 -8.03 1.13 -8.35
CA THR A 140 -9.29 0.87 -9.03
C THR A 140 -9.70 -0.58 -8.84
N LEU A 141 -10.98 -0.78 -8.54
CA LEU A 141 -11.64 -2.09 -8.59
C LEU A 141 -12.46 -2.12 -9.88
N SER A 142 -12.24 -3.15 -10.70
CA SER A 142 -12.87 -3.18 -12.01
C SER A 142 -13.03 -4.63 -12.45
N ILE A 143 -14.18 -4.95 -13.03
CA ILE A 143 -14.36 -6.27 -13.64
C ILE A 143 -13.43 -6.37 -14.84
N PRO A 144 -13.00 -7.60 -15.21
CA PRO A 144 -12.11 -7.78 -16.35
C PRO A 144 -12.77 -7.31 -17.62
N ARG A 145 -11.99 -6.67 -18.49
CA ARG A 145 -12.46 -6.24 -19.78
C ARG A 145 -12.49 -7.45 -20.71
N THR A 146 -13.63 -7.66 -21.38
CA THR A 146 -13.71 -8.70 -22.39
C THR A 146 -13.31 -8.10 -23.73
N LEU A 147 -12.33 -8.71 -24.37
CA LEU A 147 -11.89 -8.31 -25.71
C LEU A 147 -12.60 -9.20 -26.73
N HIS A 148 -13.16 -8.56 -27.72
CA HIS A 148 -13.84 -9.26 -28.79
C HIS A 148 -13.09 -9.08 -30.10
#